data_04a93c5a830c2ec438c6dd7985698415
#
_entry.id   04a93c5a830c2ec438c6dd7985698415
#
_cell.length_a   1.000
_cell.length_b   1.000
_cell.length_c   1.000
_cell.angle_alpha   90.00
_cell.angle_beta   90.00
_cell.angle_gamma   90.00
#
_symmetry.space_group_name_H-M   'P 1'
#
loop_
_entity.id
_entity.type
_entity.pdbx_description
1 polymer ?
#
loop_
_entity_poly.entity_id
_entity_poly.type
_entity_poly.pdbx_seq_one_letter_code
_entity_poly.pdbx_strand_id
1 'polypeptide(L)'
;PEERERGITIQTAHVEYETENRHYAHVDCPGHADYVKNMITGAAQMDGGILVVNAADGPMPQTREHILLARQVGVPAIVVFLNKIDQVKDKELVDLVEAEIRELLTSYKFPGDKIPIVKGSALNAVEGKDEATGKNAIMELMKAVDEFIPQPDRPKDKDFLMPVEDVFSISSPTLTIPCSTLPVTTVPLPEIEKTSSTGIKKGLSFGLSG
;
A
#
# COMPACT_ATOMS: atom_id res chain seq x y z
N PRO A 1 18.92 5.80 -6.33
CA PRO A 1 19.75 5.34 -7.47
C PRO A 1 19.45 3.89 -7.81
N GLU A 2 19.46 2.97 -6.83
CA GLU A 2 19.26 1.53 -7.02
C GLU A 2 17.89 1.17 -7.61
N GLU A 3 16.82 1.83 -7.18
CA GLU A 3 15.47 1.63 -7.74
C GLU A 3 15.40 1.97 -9.24
N ARG A 4 16.09 3.05 -9.65
CA ARG A 4 16.15 3.44 -11.08
C ARG A 4 16.97 2.46 -11.90
N GLU A 5 18.04 1.93 -11.34
CA GLU A 5 18.92 0.98 -12.01
C GLU A 5 18.25 -0.39 -12.19
N ARG A 6 17.53 -0.83 -11.18
CA ARG A 6 16.81 -2.12 -11.17
C ARG A 6 15.40 -2.05 -11.76
N GLY A 7 14.81 -0.85 -11.86
CA GLY A 7 13.45 -0.66 -12.33
C GLY A 7 12.36 -1.25 -11.41
N ILE A 8 12.66 -1.33 -10.11
CA ILE A 8 11.75 -1.87 -9.08
C ILE A 8 11.63 -0.90 -7.90
N THR A 9 10.49 -0.91 -7.23
CA THR A 9 10.30 -0.19 -5.95
C THR A 9 10.96 -1.00 -4.83
N ILE A 10 11.80 -0.36 -4.03
CA ILE A 10 12.50 -0.97 -2.89
C ILE A 10 11.94 -0.46 -1.57
N GLN A 11 11.72 0.85 -1.48
CA GLN A 11 11.18 1.50 -0.29
C GLN A 11 9.75 1.95 -0.51
N THR A 12 8.95 1.92 0.55
CA THR A 12 7.61 2.49 0.53
C THR A 12 7.67 3.98 0.25
N ALA A 13 6.89 4.44 -0.72
CA ALA A 13 6.73 5.86 -1.02
C ALA A 13 5.35 6.33 -0.60
N HIS A 14 5.26 7.53 -0.03
CA HIS A 14 4.01 8.14 0.39
C HIS A 14 3.73 9.35 -0.49
N VAL A 15 2.54 9.37 -1.08
CA VAL A 15 2.05 10.46 -1.92
C VAL A 15 0.66 10.84 -1.47
N GLU A 16 0.39 12.13 -1.37
CA GLU A 16 -0.94 12.64 -1.05
C GLU A 16 -1.61 13.21 -2.29
N TYR A 17 -2.90 12.95 -2.44
CA TYR A 17 -3.72 13.54 -3.49
C TYR A 17 -5.19 13.60 -3.05
N GLU A 18 -5.98 14.38 -3.78
CA GLU A 18 -7.39 14.60 -3.50
C GLU A 18 -8.24 14.27 -4.72
N THR A 19 -9.41 13.71 -4.45
CA THR A 19 -10.54 13.69 -5.38
C THR A 19 -11.57 14.72 -4.92
N GLU A 20 -12.65 14.91 -5.67
CA GLU A 20 -13.75 15.78 -5.23
C GLU A 20 -14.39 15.35 -3.90
N ASN A 21 -14.27 14.06 -3.56
CA ASN A 21 -14.96 13.46 -2.41
C ASN A 21 -14.04 13.15 -1.24
N ARG A 22 -12.75 12.90 -1.49
CA ARG A 22 -11.83 12.36 -0.47
C ARG A 22 -10.40 12.85 -0.63
N HIS A 23 -9.70 12.93 0.50
CA HIS A 23 -8.26 13.07 0.58
C HIS A 23 -7.62 11.69 0.81
N TYR A 24 -6.57 11.38 0.05
CA TYR A 24 -5.87 10.11 0.08
C TYR A 24 -4.41 10.27 0.46
N ALA A 25 -3.96 9.44 1.40
CA ALA A 25 -2.56 9.13 1.58
C ALA A 25 -2.26 7.81 0.85
N HIS A 26 -1.59 7.88 -0.28
CA HIS A 26 -1.24 6.73 -1.09
C HIS A 26 0.12 6.20 -0.67
N VAL A 27 0.19 4.90 -0.40
CA VAL A 27 1.42 4.20 -0.06
C VAL A 27 1.77 3.25 -1.21
N ASP A 28 2.86 3.55 -1.92
CA ASP A 28 3.41 2.65 -2.92
C ASP A 28 4.30 1.61 -2.24
N CYS A 29 3.86 0.36 -2.30
CA CYS A 29 4.56 -0.76 -1.67
C CYS A 29 5.40 -1.53 -2.70
N PRO A 30 6.63 -1.94 -2.35
CA PRO A 30 7.42 -2.80 -3.22
C PRO A 30 6.71 -4.14 -3.46
N GLY A 31 6.61 -4.53 -4.73
CA GLY A 31 5.98 -5.80 -5.12
C GLY A 31 6.93 -6.99 -5.21
N HIS A 32 8.25 -6.78 -5.07
CA HIS A 32 9.24 -7.83 -5.20
C HIS A 32 9.35 -8.67 -3.93
N ALA A 33 9.53 -9.99 -4.07
CA ALA A 33 9.58 -10.94 -2.95
C ALA A 33 10.63 -10.60 -1.88
N ASP A 34 11.76 -10.01 -2.28
CA ASP A 34 12.84 -9.62 -1.36
C ASP A 34 12.42 -8.51 -0.38
N TYR A 35 11.34 -7.79 -0.67
CA TYR A 35 10.87 -6.63 0.11
C TYR A 35 9.51 -6.82 0.76
N VAL A 36 9.08 -8.08 0.93
CA VAL A 36 7.79 -8.45 1.55
C VAL A 36 7.60 -7.80 2.93
N LYS A 37 8.67 -7.64 3.72
CA LYS A 37 8.60 -6.96 5.02
C LYS A 37 8.06 -5.53 4.86
N ASN A 38 8.57 -4.76 3.93
CA ASN A 38 8.15 -3.37 3.69
C ASN A 38 6.71 -3.31 3.19
N MET A 39 6.31 -4.29 2.36
CA MET A 39 4.93 -4.42 1.91
C MET A 39 3.96 -4.72 3.06
N ILE A 40 4.32 -5.63 3.98
CA ILE A 40 3.48 -5.97 5.14
C ILE A 40 3.28 -4.73 6.02
N THR A 41 4.33 -3.98 6.29
CA THR A 41 4.25 -2.79 7.14
C THR A 41 3.38 -1.70 6.51
N GLY A 42 3.57 -1.44 5.22
CA GLY A 42 2.72 -0.50 4.48
C GLY A 42 1.26 -0.95 4.43
N ALA A 43 1.01 -2.22 4.10
CA ALA A 43 -0.34 -2.77 3.97
C ALA A 43 -1.13 -2.78 5.30
N ALA A 44 -0.47 -2.91 6.44
CA ALA A 44 -1.12 -2.90 7.76
C ALA A 44 -1.78 -1.56 8.11
N GLN A 45 -1.45 -0.48 7.39
CA GLN A 45 -1.98 0.86 7.62
C GLN A 45 -3.07 1.25 6.60
N MET A 46 -3.37 0.37 5.64
CA MET A 46 -4.26 0.69 4.52
C MET A 46 -5.74 0.48 4.84
N ASP A 47 -6.55 1.45 4.45
CA ASP A 47 -8.02 1.35 4.48
C ASP A 47 -8.57 0.70 3.19
N GLY A 48 -7.75 0.51 2.18
CA GLY A 48 -8.05 -0.17 0.94
C GLY A 48 -6.79 -0.41 0.12
N GLY A 49 -6.87 -1.26 -0.90
CA GLY A 49 -5.75 -1.57 -1.78
C GLY A 49 -6.09 -1.43 -3.26
N ILE A 50 -5.13 -0.99 -4.05
CA ILE A 50 -5.18 -1.06 -5.50
C ILE A 50 -4.26 -2.18 -5.95
N LEU A 51 -4.82 -3.26 -6.48
CA LEU A 51 -4.07 -4.38 -7.03
C LEU A 51 -3.79 -4.12 -8.50
N VAL A 52 -2.52 -3.91 -8.85
CA VAL A 52 -2.11 -3.70 -10.23
C VAL A 52 -1.66 -5.03 -10.84
N VAL A 53 -2.30 -5.42 -11.94
CA VAL A 53 -1.98 -6.66 -12.66
C VAL A 53 -1.69 -6.34 -14.12
N ASN A 54 -0.68 -7.00 -14.70
CA ASN A 54 -0.38 -6.88 -16.11
C ASN A 54 -1.44 -7.64 -16.93
N ALA A 55 -2.13 -6.95 -17.82
CA ALA A 55 -3.17 -7.56 -18.66
C ALA A 55 -2.64 -8.58 -19.66
N ALA A 56 -1.36 -8.50 -20.04
CA ALA A 56 -0.75 -9.45 -20.99
C ALA A 56 -0.33 -10.76 -20.33
N ASP A 57 0.16 -10.70 -19.09
CA ASP A 57 0.71 -11.87 -18.39
C ASP A 57 -0.31 -12.51 -17.44
N GLY A 58 -1.36 -11.77 -17.06
CA GLY A 58 -2.32 -12.21 -16.06
C GLY A 58 -1.76 -12.24 -14.62
N PRO A 59 -2.46 -12.92 -13.69
CA PRO A 59 -2.04 -12.99 -12.30
C PRO A 59 -0.83 -13.93 -12.12
N MET A 60 0.31 -13.34 -11.86
CA MET A 60 1.59 -14.01 -11.57
C MET A 60 1.62 -14.56 -10.13
N PRO A 61 2.58 -15.46 -9.79
CA PRO A 61 2.74 -15.95 -8.42
C PRO A 61 2.81 -14.83 -7.37
N GLN A 62 3.52 -13.74 -7.65
CA GLN A 62 3.60 -12.55 -6.78
C GLN A 62 2.23 -11.91 -6.55
N THR A 63 1.35 -11.88 -7.57
CA THR A 63 -0.02 -11.37 -7.42
C THR A 63 -0.79 -12.16 -6.35
N ARG A 64 -0.61 -13.48 -6.33
CA ARG A 64 -1.24 -14.36 -5.32
C ARG A 64 -0.72 -14.08 -3.92
N GLU A 65 0.60 -13.87 -3.79
CA GLU A 65 1.24 -13.51 -2.52
C GLU A 65 0.73 -12.15 -2.02
N HIS A 66 0.60 -11.15 -2.89
CA HIS A 66 0.08 -9.83 -2.52
C HIS A 66 -1.37 -9.88 -2.02
N ILE A 67 -2.23 -10.64 -2.70
CA ILE A 67 -3.62 -10.82 -2.26
C ILE A 67 -3.69 -11.54 -0.91
N LEU A 68 -2.88 -12.59 -0.73
CA LEU A 68 -2.79 -13.32 0.53
C LEU A 68 -2.34 -12.40 1.67
N LEU A 69 -1.29 -11.62 1.45
CA LEU A 69 -0.77 -10.68 2.43
C LEU A 69 -1.78 -9.58 2.76
N ALA A 70 -2.41 -8.98 1.75
CA ALA A 70 -3.48 -8.00 1.96
C ALA A 70 -4.61 -8.57 2.84
N ARG A 71 -4.96 -9.84 2.63
CA ARG A 71 -5.96 -10.52 3.46
C ARG A 71 -5.48 -10.75 4.89
N GLN A 72 -4.22 -11.15 5.08
CA GLN A 72 -3.64 -11.42 6.40
C GLN A 72 -3.49 -10.15 7.25
N VAL A 73 -3.09 -9.05 6.65
CA VAL A 73 -2.96 -7.76 7.35
C VAL A 73 -4.30 -7.05 7.55
N GLY A 74 -5.37 -7.57 6.94
CA GLY A 74 -6.74 -7.08 7.18
C GLY A 74 -7.16 -5.92 6.29
N VAL A 75 -6.60 -5.77 5.10
CA VAL A 75 -7.09 -4.78 4.11
C VAL A 75 -8.56 -5.06 3.81
N PRO A 76 -9.47 -4.11 4.05
CA PRO A 76 -10.91 -4.38 4.00
C PRO A 76 -11.47 -4.49 2.58
N ALA A 77 -10.90 -3.75 1.62
CA ALA A 77 -11.37 -3.71 0.25
C ALA A 77 -10.21 -3.57 -0.74
N ILE A 78 -10.36 -4.17 -1.92
CA ILE A 78 -9.39 -4.11 -3.01
C ILE A 78 -10.11 -3.65 -4.28
N VAL A 79 -9.47 -2.77 -5.04
CA VAL A 79 -9.84 -2.40 -6.42
C VAL A 79 -8.76 -2.93 -7.34
N VAL A 80 -9.10 -3.42 -8.52
CA VAL A 80 -8.12 -3.97 -9.47
C VAL A 80 -7.91 -3.02 -10.63
N PHE A 81 -6.65 -2.83 -11.00
CA PHE A 81 -6.25 -2.13 -12.22
C PHE A 81 -5.49 -3.07 -13.15
N LEU A 82 -6.10 -3.40 -14.29
CA LEU A 82 -5.45 -4.15 -15.37
C LEU A 82 -4.61 -3.18 -16.20
N ASN A 83 -3.33 -3.16 -15.91
CA ASN A 83 -2.35 -2.29 -16.58
C ASN A 83 -1.81 -2.91 -17.87
N LYS A 84 -1.20 -2.07 -18.72
CA LYS A 84 -0.58 -2.45 -20.00
C LYS A 84 -1.56 -3.02 -21.03
N ILE A 85 -2.79 -2.54 -21.01
CA ILE A 85 -3.81 -2.95 -21.98
C ILE A 85 -3.41 -2.63 -23.44
N ASP A 86 -2.53 -1.65 -23.62
CA ASP A 86 -1.94 -1.26 -24.92
C ASP A 86 -1.12 -2.37 -25.55
N GLN A 87 -0.63 -3.33 -24.79
CA GLN A 87 0.16 -4.46 -25.27
C GLN A 87 -0.72 -5.65 -25.68
N VAL A 88 -1.99 -5.67 -25.29
CA VAL A 88 -2.89 -6.77 -25.57
C VAL A 88 -3.77 -6.45 -26.78
N LYS A 89 -3.63 -7.23 -27.83
CA LYS A 89 -4.43 -7.08 -29.06
C LYS A 89 -5.76 -7.84 -29.01
N ASP A 90 -5.80 -8.88 -28.23
CA ASP A 90 -6.95 -9.77 -28.12
C ASP A 90 -7.80 -9.42 -26.90
N LYS A 91 -9.04 -9.02 -27.15
CA LYS A 91 -10.00 -8.70 -26.07
C LYS A 91 -10.41 -9.92 -25.27
N GLU A 92 -10.47 -11.10 -25.92
CA GLU A 92 -10.86 -12.35 -25.23
C GLU A 92 -9.83 -12.73 -24.18
N LEU A 93 -8.54 -12.46 -24.43
CA LEU A 93 -7.49 -12.67 -23.45
C LEU A 93 -7.68 -11.79 -22.22
N VAL A 94 -8.05 -10.52 -22.41
CA VAL A 94 -8.30 -9.58 -21.30
C VAL A 94 -9.48 -10.07 -20.43
N ASP A 95 -10.54 -10.55 -21.06
CA ASP A 95 -11.71 -11.04 -20.34
C ASP A 95 -11.40 -12.35 -19.59
N LEU A 96 -10.54 -13.21 -20.15
CA LEU A 96 -10.03 -14.40 -19.46
C LEU A 96 -9.21 -14.03 -18.22
N VAL A 97 -8.28 -13.08 -18.36
CA VAL A 97 -7.46 -12.58 -17.24
C VAL A 97 -8.35 -11.95 -16.14
N GLU A 98 -9.38 -11.21 -16.55
CA GLU A 98 -10.36 -10.66 -15.60
C GLU A 98 -11.07 -11.78 -14.82
N ALA A 99 -11.55 -12.81 -15.51
CA ALA A 99 -12.20 -13.96 -14.88
C ALA A 99 -11.27 -14.68 -13.90
N GLU A 100 -10.02 -14.92 -14.28
CA GLU A 100 -9.02 -15.54 -13.42
C GLU A 100 -8.74 -14.73 -12.16
N ILE A 101 -8.65 -13.39 -12.27
CA ILE A 101 -8.45 -12.51 -11.11
C ILE A 101 -9.65 -12.54 -10.18
N ARG A 102 -10.89 -12.57 -10.71
CA ARG A 102 -12.11 -12.68 -9.90
C ARG A 102 -12.16 -13.99 -9.13
N GLU A 103 -11.83 -15.10 -9.77
CA GLU A 103 -11.73 -16.41 -9.13
C GLU A 103 -10.65 -16.40 -8.05
N LEU A 104 -9.47 -15.84 -8.34
CA LEU A 104 -8.39 -15.75 -7.40
C LEU A 104 -8.78 -14.93 -6.17
N LEU A 105 -9.35 -13.74 -6.32
CA LEU A 105 -9.83 -12.90 -5.23
C LEU A 105 -10.88 -13.62 -4.37
N THR A 106 -11.79 -14.34 -5.01
CA THR A 106 -12.82 -15.14 -4.32
C THR A 106 -12.20 -16.25 -3.48
N SER A 107 -11.16 -16.93 -4.00
CA SER A 107 -10.45 -17.98 -3.27
C SER A 107 -9.78 -17.45 -1.98
N TYR A 108 -9.34 -16.21 -1.98
CA TYR A 108 -8.79 -15.51 -0.81
C TYR A 108 -9.85 -14.77 0.04
N LYS A 109 -11.14 -15.06 -0.19
CA LYS A 109 -12.27 -14.51 0.59
C LYS A 109 -12.49 -13.00 0.42
N PHE A 110 -12.10 -12.45 -0.70
CA PHE A 110 -12.58 -11.15 -1.16
C PHE A 110 -13.83 -11.33 -2.03
N PRO A 111 -14.74 -10.34 -2.11
CA PRO A 111 -15.95 -10.43 -2.91
C PRO A 111 -15.64 -10.26 -4.42
N GLY A 112 -14.96 -11.25 -5.04
CA GLY A 112 -14.41 -11.16 -6.40
C GLY A 112 -15.42 -10.70 -7.46
N ASP A 113 -16.68 -11.12 -7.35
CA ASP A 113 -17.75 -10.72 -8.29
C ASP A 113 -18.11 -9.24 -8.23
N LYS A 114 -17.92 -8.60 -7.05
CA LYS A 114 -18.30 -7.21 -6.79
C LYS A 114 -17.15 -6.23 -6.94
N ILE A 115 -15.93 -6.74 -7.00
CA ILE A 115 -14.73 -5.91 -7.07
C ILE A 115 -14.66 -5.20 -8.41
N PRO A 116 -14.53 -3.86 -8.42
CA PRO A 116 -14.34 -3.12 -9.66
C PRO A 116 -12.97 -3.46 -10.27
N ILE A 117 -12.96 -3.76 -11.56
CA ILE A 117 -11.75 -4.02 -12.36
C ILE A 117 -11.71 -2.97 -13.47
N VAL A 118 -10.74 -2.07 -13.39
CA VAL A 118 -10.54 -1.02 -14.38
C VAL A 118 -9.41 -1.45 -15.32
N LYS A 119 -9.61 -1.25 -16.62
CA LYS A 119 -8.67 -1.63 -17.69
C LYS A 119 -8.01 -0.36 -18.24
N GLY A 120 -6.67 -0.30 -18.24
CA GLY A 120 -5.98 0.89 -18.72
C GLY A 120 -4.49 0.67 -19.00
N SER A 121 -3.84 1.76 -19.40
CA SER A 121 -2.38 1.83 -19.59
C SER A 121 -1.82 3.05 -18.87
N ALA A 122 -1.05 2.81 -17.83
CA ALA A 122 -0.37 3.87 -17.11
C ALA A 122 0.64 4.61 -18.01
N LEU A 123 1.25 3.90 -18.97
CA LEU A 123 2.17 4.50 -19.93
C LEU A 123 1.45 5.51 -20.83
N ASN A 124 0.29 5.13 -21.39
CA ASN A 124 -0.51 6.04 -22.21
C ASN A 124 -0.98 7.27 -21.42
N ALA A 125 -1.28 7.09 -20.12
CA ALA A 125 -1.66 8.20 -19.26
C ALA A 125 -0.49 9.20 -19.05
N VAL A 126 0.72 8.71 -18.83
CA VAL A 126 1.91 9.55 -18.63
C VAL A 126 2.35 10.23 -19.92
N GLU A 127 2.31 9.52 -21.05
CA GLU A 127 2.72 10.05 -22.36
C GLU A 127 1.65 10.91 -23.03
N GLY A 128 0.42 10.94 -22.50
CA GLY A 128 -0.71 11.63 -23.09
C GLY A 128 -1.19 11.02 -24.43
N LYS A 129 -0.85 9.73 -24.64
CA LYS A 129 -1.36 8.92 -25.74
C LYS A 129 -2.71 8.32 -25.35
N ASP A 130 -3.55 8.05 -26.32
CA ASP A 130 -4.86 7.40 -26.14
C ASP A 130 -5.57 7.74 -24.81
N GLU A 131 -6.33 8.81 -24.82
CA GLU A 131 -7.05 9.29 -23.61
C GLU A 131 -7.99 8.23 -23.02
N ALA A 132 -8.55 7.35 -23.83
CA ALA A 132 -9.51 6.34 -23.37
C ALA A 132 -8.87 5.32 -22.44
N THR A 133 -7.73 4.75 -22.85
CA THR A 133 -6.99 3.77 -22.03
C THR A 133 -6.00 4.41 -21.06
N GLY A 134 -5.67 5.69 -21.27
CA GLY A 134 -4.76 6.49 -20.45
C GLY A 134 -5.49 7.25 -19.34
N LYS A 135 -5.64 8.55 -19.54
CA LYS A 135 -6.18 9.48 -18.53
C LYS A 135 -7.57 9.09 -18.03
N ASN A 136 -8.48 8.74 -18.96
CA ASN A 136 -9.85 8.40 -18.59
C ASN A 136 -9.91 7.13 -17.73
N ALA A 137 -9.10 6.13 -18.04
CA ALA A 137 -9.01 4.91 -17.23
C ALA A 137 -8.48 5.19 -15.81
N ILE A 138 -7.52 6.11 -15.65
CA ILE A 138 -7.05 6.52 -14.31
C ILE A 138 -8.15 7.27 -13.55
N MET A 139 -8.92 8.14 -14.21
CA MET A 139 -10.05 8.83 -13.58
C MET A 139 -11.16 7.85 -13.18
N GLU A 140 -11.40 6.83 -14.01
CA GLU A 140 -12.34 5.74 -13.67
C GLU A 140 -11.84 4.92 -12.47
N LEU A 141 -10.53 4.64 -12.40
CA LEU A 141 -9.93 3.99 -11.23
C LEU A 141 -10.16 4.81 -9.97
N MET A 142 -9.91 6.12 -10.00
CA MET A 142 -10.13 7.00 -8.86
C MET A 142 -11.60 7.02 -8.42
N LYS A 143 -12.52 7.05 -9.38
CA LYS A 143 -13.95 6.94 -9.10
C LYS A 143 -14.32 5.60 -8.47
N ALA A 144 -13.77 4.51 -8.98
CA ALA A 144 -13.98 3.17 -8.40
C ALA A 144 -13.44 3.07 -6.97
N VAL A 145 -12.28 3.70 -6.68
CA VAL A 145 -11.72 3.81 -5.33
C VAL A 145 -12.65 4.61 -4.41
N ASP A 146 -13.16 5.76 -4.86
CA ASP A 146 -14.08 6.60 -4.09
C ASP A 146 -15.39 5.87 -3.71
N GLU A 147 -15.91 5.07 -4.63
CA GLU A 147 -17.21 4.40 -4.48
C GLU A 147 -17.10 3.07 -3.73
N PHE A 148 -16.03 2.29 -3.97
CA PHE A 148 -15.93 0.93 -3.49
C PHE A 148 -15.19 0.79 -2.16
N ILE A 149 -14.15 1.59 -1.92
CA ILE A 149 -13.41 1.52 -0.67
C ILE A 149 -14.21 2.21 0.44
N PRO A 150 -14.54 1.51 1.54
CA PRO A 150 -15.31 2.08 2.63
C PRO A 150 -14.53 3.23 3.29
N GLN A 151 -15.27 4.23 3.75
CA GLN A 151 -14.64 5.29 4.55
C GLN A 151 -14.24 4.72 5.91
N PRO A 152 -12.97 4.90 6.33
CA PRO A 152 -12.50 4.33 7.58
C PRO A 152 -13.19 5.00 8.79
N ASP A 153 -13.71 4.19 9.68
CA ASP A 153 -14.19 4.66 10.98
C ASP A 153 -12.99 4.71 11.94
N ARG A 154 -12.52 5.93 12.22
CA ARG A 154 -11.39 6.17 13.13
C ARG A 154 -11.91 6.73 14.44
N PRO A 155 -12.08 5.88 15.48
CA PRO A 155 -12.54 6.34 16.78
C PRO A 155 -11.53 7.31 17.39
N LYS A 156 -11.99 8.53 17.68
CA LYS A 156 -11.17 9.62 18.26
C LYS A 156 -10.92 9.44 19.76
N ASP A 157 -11.65 8.53 20.39
CA ASP A 157 -11.66 8.32 21.85
C ASP A 157 -10.77 7.14 22.30
N LYS A 158 -10.02 6.53 21.38
CA LYS A 158 -9.09 5.43 21.67
C LYS A 158 -7.67 5.95 21.83
N ASP A 159 -6.90 5.17 22.57
CA ASP A 159 -5.48 5.43 22.72
C ASP A 159 -4.77 5.50 21.37
N PHE A 160 -3.82 6.38 21.30
CA PHE A 160 -2.99 6.62 20.17
C PHE A 160 -2.12 5.38 19.83
N LEU A 161 -2.11 4.88 18.56
CA LEU A 161 -1.42 3.69 18.06
C LEU A 161 -0.40 4.07 16.99
N MET A 162 0.87 3.80 17.21
CA MET A 162 1.93 3.94 16.21
C MET A 162 2.51 2.56 15.92
N PRO A 163 2.29 2.00 14.73
CA PRO A 163 2.96 0.77 14.34
C PRO A 163 4.47 1.01 14.22
N VAL A 164 5.27 0.11 14.82
CA VAL A 164 6.73 0.17 14.73
C VAL A 164 7.17 -0.58 13.48
N GLU A 165 7.81 0.11 12.55
CA GLU A 165 8.31 -0.47 11.31
C GLU A 165 9.67 -1.13 11.49
N ASP A 166 10.60 -0.47 12.19
CA ASP A 166 11.94 -0.99 12.40
C ASP A 166 12.55 -0.52 13.72
N VAL A 167 13.49 -1.29 14.26
CA VAL A 167 14.20 -1.01 15.49
C VAL A 167 15.70 -1.07 15.22
N PHE A 168 16.39 0.04 15.44
CA PHE A 168 17.82 0.14 15.29
C PHE A 168 18.49 0.26 16.67
N SER A 169 19.47 -0.57 16.96
CA SER A 169 20.34 -0.38 18.11
C SER A 169 21.59 0.38 17.67
N ILE A 170 21.77 1.57 18.23
CA ILE A 170 22.97 2.37 17.98
C ILE A 170 23.97 2.04 19.09
N SER A 171 24.95 1.19 18.78
CA SER A 171 26.11 0.95 19.64
C SER A 171 27.21 1.93 19.25
N SER A 172 27.19 3.14 19.82
CA SER A 172 28.31 4.06 19.68
C SER A 172 29.07 4.17 20.99
N PRO A 173 30.34 3.78 21.07
CA PRO A 173 31.12 3.92 22.30
C PRO A 173 31.54 5.36 22.63
N THR A 174 31.20 6.36 21.79
CA THR A 174 31.80 7.70 21.94
C THR A 174 30.88 8.84 21.46
N LEU A 175 29.61 8.84 21.80
CA LEU A 175 28.81 10.06 21.66
C LEU A 175 28.51 10.64 23.04
N THR A 176 29.50 11.28 23.65
CA THR A 176 29.27 12.25 24.74
C THR A 176 28.66 13.50 24.12
N ILE A 177 27.33 13.54 24.02
CA ILE A 177 26.60 14.78 23.70
C ILE A 177 26.62 15.61 25.00
N PRO A 178 27.22 16.79 25.01
CA PRO A 178 27.19 17.66 26.21
C PRO A 178 25.72 17.99 26.51
N CYS A 179 25.30 17.73 27.72
CA CYS A 179 23.91 17.87 28.20
C CYS A 179 23.38 19.32 28.12
N SER A 180 24.18 20.28 27.67
CA SER A 180 23.83 21.72 27.62
C SER A 180 23.13 22.17 26.32
N THR A 181 22.94 21.28 25.32
CA THR A 181 22.43 21.69 24.01
C THR A 181 21.14 20.94 23.55
N LEU A 182 20.54 20.12 24.40
CA LEU A 182 19.27 19.47 24.06
C LEU A 182 18.11 20.20 24.76
N PRO A 183 17.05 20.59 24.00
CA PRO A 183 15.80 20.99 24.64
C PRO A 183 15.24 19.77 25.35
N VAL A 184 15.04 19.93 26.66
CA VAL A 184 14.64 18.85 27.56
C VAL A 184 13.20 18.40 27.29
N THR A 185 13.05 17.33 26.60
CA THR A 185 11.96 16.37 26.82
C THR A 185 12.56 14.97 26.69
N THR A 186 13.39 14.60 27.64
CA THR A 186 13.92 13.25 27.75
C THR A 186 12.95 12.39 28.53
N VAL A 187 12.29 11.46 27.88
CA VAL A 187 11.74 10.29 28.54
C VAL A 187 12.93 9.48 29.07
N PRO A 188 12.98 9.11 30.36
CA PRO A 188 14.11 8.39 30.93
C PRO A 188 14.31 7.02 30.25
N LEU A 189 15.52 6.73 29.77
CA LEU A 189 15.92 5.49 29.10
C LEU A 189 15.49 4.17 29.81
N PRO A 190 15.39 4.08 31.15
CA PRO A 190 14.91 2.87 31.83
C PRO A 190 13.45 2.50 31.52
N GLU A 191 12.60 3.46 31.14
CA GLU A 191 11.21 3.19 30.74
C GLU A 191 11.10 2.69 29.31
N ILE A 192 12.01 3.08 28.44
CA ILE A 192 12.06 2.58 27.05
C ILE A 192 12.51 1.12 26.99
N GLU A 193 13.45 0.71 27.84
CA GLU A 193 13.86 -0.71 27.92
C GLU A 193 12.75 -1.60 28.49
N LYS A 194 11.98 -1.13 29.45
CA LYS A 194 10.84 -1.87 30.00
C LYS A 194 9.64 -1.95 29.01
N THR A 195 9.49 -0.96 28.14
CA THR A 195 8.47 -1.00 27.10
C THR A 195 8.87 -1.87 25.92
N SER A 196 10.17 -2.02 25.61
CA SER A 196 10.62 -2.85 24.47
C SER A 196 10.49 -4.35 24.70
N SER A 197 10.60 -4.84 25.93
CA SER A 197 10.51 -6.28 26.22
C SER A 197 9.10 -6.78 26.56
N THR A 198 8.21 -5.88 27.00
CA THR A 198 6.82 -6.21 27.33
C THR A 198 5.79 -5.39 26.54
N GLY A 199 6.23 -4.36 25.86
CA GLY A 199 5.40 -3.31 25.28
C GLY A 199 4.90 -3.56 23.86
N ILE A 200 5.26 -4.67 23.22
CA ILE A 200 4.65 -5.07 21.94
C ILE A 200 3.14 -5.31 22.11
N LYS A 201 2.66 -5.46 23.34
CA LYS A 201 1.21 -5.55 23.66
C LYS A 201 0.55 -4.23 24.08
N LYS A 202 1.33 -3.15 24.29
CA LYS A 202 0.79 -1.81 24.59
C LYS A 202 1.53 -0.78 23.73
N GLY A 203 1.26 -0.82 22.45
CA GLY A 203 1.87 0.11 21.51
C GLY A 203 1.48 1.55 21.80
N LEU A 204 2.44 2.43 21.82
CA LEU A 204 2.26 3.86 21.66
C LEU A 204 1.75 4.13 20.25
N SER A 205 0.65 4.77 20.11
CA SER A 205 -0.03 4.96 18.87
C SER A 205 -0.25 6.44 18.57
N PHE A 206 0.17 6.92 17.41
CA PHE A 206 -0.05 8.25 16.90
C PHE A 206 -1.10 8.22 15.78
N GLY A 207 -2.27 8.79 16.01
CA GLY A 207 -3.22 9.10 14.97
C GLY A 207 -2.81 10.41 14.29
N LEU A 208 -2.46 10.38 13.03
CA LEU A 208 -2.47 11.59 12.22
C LEU A 208 -3.93 11.89 11.90
N SER A 209 -4.48 12.90 12.61
CA SER A 209 -5.74 13.50 12.24
C SER A 209 -5.48 14.44 11.07
N GLY A 210 -5.91 14.07 9.87
CA GLY A 210 -6.19 15.00 8.78
C GLY A 210 -7.64 15.42 8.83
#